data_10fff4024410437aaddd7d7f139e367f
#
_entry.id   10fff4024410437aaddd7d7f139e367f
#
_cell.length_a   1.000
_cell.length_b   1.000
_cell.length_c   1.000
_cell.angle_alpha   90.00
_cell.angle_beta   90.00
_cell.angle_gamma   90.00
#
_symmetry.space_group_name_H-M   'P 1'
#
loop_
_entity.id
_entity.type
_entity.pdbx_description
1 polymer ?
#
loop_
_entity_poly.entity_id
_entity_poly.type
_entity_poly.pdbx_seq_one_letter_code
_entity_poly.pdbx_strand_id
1 'polypeptide(L)'
;MSVRRLPVRPDLDQLKNQAKELLAAIRAGEPDATAELRQHHPNRTLEPSNIKLADAQVVLARMYQASSWMRLVQAVKLADAIWRDDLHAVLELVTKSRNLLFEETIIRSDSNWGPPMTYAANLGRDRIIQALHEAGDTDHRSAWGRAVLQGKIESAKLLRIMLGNPVMPGDGLGGPAYTLSVEGTLYAFGVGARVYDGDGKLLAPVDVVLETDGRNPAAKHKILELYEQQGVVYPDTPTMALHRGRIDLLAEHLRRDPNLLSRMFSHREIYPSEMGCLDPINATVGTPLGGTTLLHMCVEYDEMDIALWLLDQGMDVNARSAVGASGFGGYTALFSTVVSQPNFWMNYNKRGPFAAPFTSLLLERGADPNIRASIWKELHPGHAKHADGMRHEYRNVTALSWGRQFHAPIFVSEPALRLIEAAGGAE
;
A
#
# COMPACT_ATOMS: atom_id res chain seq x y z
N MET A 1 5.23 -19.28 -12.70
CA MET A 1 4.95 -20.16 -11.54
C MET A 1 4.97 -19.31 -10.29
N SER A 2 3.88 -19.24 -9.55
CA SER A 2 3.79 -18.34 -8.39
C SER A 2 4.43 -19.00 -7.17
N VAL A 3 5.51 -18.43 -6.70
CA VAL A 3 6.04 -18.75 -5.37
C VAL A 3 4.99 -18.35 -4.33
N ARG A 4 4.56 -19.30 -3.49
CA ARG A 4 3.66 -18.97 -2.38
C ARG A 4 4.41 -18.17 -1.32
N ARG A 5 3.74 -17.16 -0.77
CA ARG A 5 4.30 -16.31 0.28
C ARG A 5 3.44 -16.38 1.53
N LEU A 6 4.08 -16.39 2.67
CA LEU A 6 3.37 -16.32 3.95
C LEU A 6 2.70 -14.94 4.06
N PRO A 7 1.48 -14.85 4.64
CA PRO A 7 0.92 -13.56 5.01
C PRO A 7 1.79 -12.90 6.08
N VAL A 8 1.60 -11.59 6.28
CA VAL A 8 2.34 -10.82 7.30
C VAL A 8 2.18 -11.45 8.69
N ARG A 9 1.00 -11.90 9.02
CA ARG A 9 0.75 -12.72 10.22
C ARG A 9 0.33 -14.12 9.79
N PRO A 10 1.28 -15.05 9.69
CA PRO A 10 0.96 -16.42 9.28
C PRO A 10 0.27 -17.17 10.43
N ASP A 11 -0.69 -18.01 10.05
CA ASP A 11 -1.45 -18.87 10.97
C ASP A 11 -1.10 -20.34 10.75
N LEU A 12 -0.71 -21.05 11.83
CA LEU A 12 -0.27 -22.43 11.76
C LEU A 12 -1.42 -23.39 11.45
N ASP A 13 -2.62 -23.13 11.95
CA ASP A 13 -3.75 -24.02 11.71
C ASP A 13 -4.26 -23.88 10.28
N GLN A 14 -4.21 -22.65 9.72
CA GLN A 14 -4.45 -22.44 8.31
C GLN A 14 -3.45 -23.22 7.43
N LEU A 15 -2.15 -23.23 7.78
CA LEU A 15 -1.15 -24.01 7.04
C LEU A 15 -1.40 -25.52 7.15
N LYS A 16 -1.80 -26.03 8.31
CA LYS A 16 -2.18 -27.44 8.47
C LYS A 16 -3.40 -27.79 7.60
N ASN A 17 -4.38 -26.90 7.51
CA ASN A 17 -5.55 -27.10 6.65
C ASN A 17 -5.15 -27.09 5.17
N GLN A 18 -4.33 -26.15 4.74
CA GLN A 18 -3.79 -26.13 3.37
C GLN A 18 -3.05 -27.43 3.01
N ALA A 19 -2.29 -28.03 3.95
CA ALA A 19 -1.62 -29.30 3.71
C ALA A 19 -2.61 -30.47 3.52
N LYS A 20 -3.74 -30.47 4.27
CA LYS A 20 -4.80 -31.46 4.11
C LYS A 20 -5.56 -31.27 2.79
N GLU A 21 -5.86 -30.05 2.43
CA GLU A 21 -6.51 -29.70 1.15
C GLU A 21 -5.62 -30.08 -0.04
N LEU A 22 -4.33 -29.78 0.03
CA LEU A 22 -3.36 -30.19 -0.99
C LEU A 22 -3.29 -31.73 -1.12
N LEU A 23 -3.28 -32.46 0.00
CA LEU A 23 -3.33 -33.90 -0.01
C LEU A 23 -4.58 -34.44 -0.71
N ALA A 24 -5.76 -33.86 -0.41
CA ALA A 24 -7.02 -34.26 -1.01
C ALA A 24 -7.03 -34.01 -2.52
N ALA A 25 -6.58 -32.81 -2.94
CA ALA A 25 -6.50 -32.42 -4.35
C ALA A 25 -5.55 -33.30 -5.16
N ILE A 26 -4.36 -33.66 -4.59
CA ILE A 26 -3.40 -34.58 -5.24
C ILE A 26 -4.03 -35.96 -5.41
N ARG A 27 -4.68 -36.50 -4.36
CA ARG A 27 -5.35 -37.81 -4.43
C ARG A 27 -6.52 -37.82 -5.40
N ALA A 28 -7.21 -36.72 -5.59
CA ALA A 28 -8.26 -36.54 -6.58
C ALA A 28 -7.70 -36.45 -8.01
N GLY A 29 -6.40 -36.32 -8.19
CA GLY A 29 -5.75 -36.19 -9.50
C GLY A 29 -5.90 -34.82 -10.11
N GLU A 30 -6.16 -33.76 -9.32
CA GLU A 30 -6.25 -32.40 -9.82
C GLU A 30 -4.95 -32.00 -10.52
N PRO A 31 -5.02 -31.48 -11.77
CA PRO A 31 -3.81 -31.24 -12.59
C PRO A 31 -2.80 -30.32 -11.91
N ASP A 32 -3.26 -29.21 -11.32
CA ASP A 32 -2.40 -28.22 -10.67
C ASP A 32 -1.73 -28.80 -9.41
N ALA A 33 -2.49 -29.50 -8.58
CA ALA A 33 -1.98 -30.12 -7.36
C ALA A 33 -0.97 -31.23 -7.68
N THR A 34 -1.21 -31.99 -8.76
CA THR A 34 -0.28 -33.03 -9.23
C THR A 34 1.01 -32.42 -9.80
N ALA A 35 0.91 -31.28 -10.49
CA ALA A 35 2.07 -30.52 -10.97
C ALA A 35 2.93 -30.02 -9.80
N GLU A 36 2.31 -29.46 -8.75
CA GLU A 36 3.00 -29.01 -7.53
C GLU A 36 3.70 -30.17 -6.80
N LEU A 37 3.08 -31.35 -6.73
CA LEU A 37 3.72 -32.57 -6.19
C LEU A 37 5.00 -32.90 -6.96
N ARG A 38 4.93 -32.96 -8.29
CA ARG A 38 6.10 -33.29 -9.13
C ARG A 38 7.21 -32.24 -9.06
N GLN A 39 6.84 -30.97 -8.89
CA GLN A 39 7.79 -29.87 -8.82
C GLN A 39 8.51 -29.81 -7.48
N HIS A 40 7.78 -29.96 -6.38
CA HIS A 40 8.28 -29.64 -5.03
C HIS A 40 8.61 -30.85 -4.18
N HIS A 41 8.09 -32.08 -4.50
CA HIS A 41 8.42 -33.27 -3.74
C HIS A 41 9.82 -33.79 -4.08
N PRO A 42 10.64 -34.27 -3.10
CA PRO A 42 11.96 -34.85 -3.35
C PRO A 42 11.92 -36.04 -4.29
N ASN A 43 10.94 -36.91 -4.09
CA ASN A 43 10.64 -37.99 -5.00
C ASN A 43 9.60 -37.60 -6.04
N ARG A 44 10.07 -37.20 -7.23
CA ARG A 44 9.22 -36.71 -8.33
C ARG A 44 8.41 -37.80 -9.02
N THR A 45 8.72 -39.09 -8.72
CA THR A 45 8.03 -40.27 -9.28
C THR A 45 6.98 -40.83 -8.32
N LEU A 46 6.72 -40.14 -7.19
CA LEU A 46 5.71 -40.57 -6.22
C LEU A 46 4.31 -40.49 -6.87
N GLU A 47 3.64 -41.64 -6.87
CA GLU A 47 2.29 -41.73 -7.44
C GLU A 47 1.27 -41.02 -6.54
N PRO A 48 0.34 -40.20 -7.12
CA PRO A 48 -0.68 -39.47 -6.37
C PRO A 48 -1.52 -40.31 -5.42
N SER A 49 -1.76 -41.59 -5.76
CA SER A 49 -2.50 -42.56 -4.92
C SER A 49 -1.78 -42.95 -3.64
N ASN A 50 -0.44 -42.86 -3.61
CA ASN A 50 0.40 -43.32 -2.50
C ASN A 50 0.82 -42.20 -1.55
N ILE A 51 0.43 -40.97 -1.85
CA ILE A 51 0.82 -39.78 -1.08
C ILE A 51 0.21 -39.80 0.33
N LYS A 52 1.02 -39.45 1.32
CA LYS A 52 0.62 -39.27 2.74
C LYS A 52 0.61 -37.79 3.10
N LEU A 53 0.03 -37.45 4.25
CA LEU A 53 0.02 -36.08 4.77
C LEU A 53 1.43 -35.48 4.91
N ALA A 54 2.40 -36.31 5.32
CA ALA A 54 3.80 -35.88 5.43
C ALA A 54 4.38 -35.42 4.07
N ASP A 55 4.01 -36.09 2.98
CA ASP A 55 4.46 -35.74 1.64
C ASP A 55 3.83 -34.40 1.20
N ALA A 56 2.53 -34.19 1.43
CA ALA A 56 1.84 -32.95 1.16
C ALA A 56 2.41 -31.76 1.99
N GLN A 57 2.79 -32.06 3.25
CA GLN A 57 3.46 -31.07 4.10
C GLN A 57 4.84 -30.68 3.56
N VAL A 58 5.62 -31.62 3.04
CA VAL A 58 6.91 -31.33 2.39
C VAL A 58 6.72 -30.48 1.13
N VAL A 59 5.74 -30.85 0.29
CA VAL A 59 5.40 -30.08 -0.92
C VAL A 59 5.03 -28.65 -0.53
N LEU A 60 4.09 -28.50 0.40
CA LEU A 60 3.63 -27.19 0.85
C LEU A 60 4.77 -26.33 1.45
N ALA A 61 5.63 -26.93 2.27
CA ALA A 61 6.79 -26.24 2.83
C ALA A 61 7.70 -25.66 1.74
N ARG A 62 7.98 -26.46 0.71
CA ARG A 62 8.83 -26.03 -0.42
C ARG A 62 8.16 -24.99 -1.33
N MET A 63 6.82 -25.03 -1.45
CA MET A 63 6.06 -23.97 -2.11
C MET A 63 6.23 -22.61 -1.39
N TYR A 64 6.41 -22.63 -0.07
CA TYR A 64 6.76 -21.48 0.77
C TYR A 64 8.27 -21.28 0.92
N GLN A 65 9.10 -21.94 0.12
CA GLN A 65 10.57 -21.87 0.13
C GLN A 65 11.24 -22.37 1.43
N ALA A 66 10.48 -23.02 2.31
CA ALA A 66 11.07 -23.68 3.47
C ALA A 66 11.67 -25.03 3.11
N SER A 67 12.84 -25.35 3.67
CA SER A 67 13.55 -26.63 3.41
C SER A 67 12.78 -27.86 3.91
N SER A 68 11.91 -27.69 4.93
CA SER A 68 11.10 -28.75 5.51
C SER A 68 9.84 -28.21 6.18
N TRP A 69 8.86 -29.08 6.43
CA TRP A 69 7.66 -28.73 7.19
C TRP A 69 7.99 -28.23 8.60
N MET A 70 8.93 -28.87 9.28
CA MET A 70 9.36 -28.43 10.62
C MET A 70 9.93 -27.01 10.59
N ARG A 71 10.72 -26.69 9.56
CA ARG A 71 11.28 -25.34 9.39
C ARG A 71 10.19 -24.31 9.17
N LEU A 72 9.22 -24.59 8.30
CA LEU A 72 8.07 -23.72 8.08
C LEU A 72 7.26 -23.50 9.37
N VAL A 73 6.99 -24.57 10.13
CA VAL A 73 6.28 -24.46 11.43
C VAL A 73 7.05 -23.59 12.43
N GLN A 74 8.37 -23.73 12.51
CA GLN A 74 9.19 -22.91 13.40
C GLN A 74 9.19 -21.42 12.97
N ALA A 75 9.29 -21.15 11.67
CA ALA A 75 9.22 -19.78 11.14
C ALA A 75 7.89 -19.11 11.47
N VAL A 76 6.77 -19.82 11.28
CA VAL A 76 5.43 -19.31 11.63
C VAL A 76 5.28 -19.06 13.12
N LYS A 77 5.75 -19.98 13.97
CA LYS A 77 5.73 -19.80 15.43
C LYS A 77 6.57 -18.60 15.86
N LEU A 78 7.74 -18.38 15.24
CA LEU A 78 8.58 -17.24 15.53
C LEU A 78 7.89 -15.92 15.13
N ALA A 79 7.33 -15.86 13.92
CA ALA A 79 6.59 -14.67 13.47
C ALA A 79 5.40 -14.36 14.39
N ASP A 80 4.62 -15.36 14.80
CA ASP A 80 3.50 -15.17 15.72
C ASP A 80 3.95 -14.75 17.13
N ALA A 81 5.06 -15.30 17.65
CA ALA A 81 5.65 -14.90 18.93
C ALA A 81 6.10 -13.42 18.90
N ILE A 82 6.78 -13.00 17.83
CA ILE A 82 7.17 -11.58 17.65
C ILE A 82 5.93 -10.69 17.53
N TRP A 83 4.91 -11.14 16.78
CA TRP A 83 3.66 -10.39 16.64
C TRP A 83 2.98 -10.14 17.99
N ARG A 84 2.90 -11.17 18.85
CA ARG A 84 2.30 -11.09 20.18
C ARG A 84 3.17 -10.45 21.26
N ASP A 85 4.40 -10.03 20.91
CA ASP A 85 5.41 -9.52 21.85
C ASP A 85 5.80 -10.55 22.93
N ASP A 86 5.81 -11.83 22.57
CA ASP A 86 6.12 -12.94 23.47
C ASP A 86 7.64 -13.21 23.47
N LEU A 87 8.38 -12.41 24.24
CA LEU A 87 9.83 -12.52 24.37
C LEU A 87 10.29 -13.92 24.79
N HIS A 88 9.56 -14.58 25.69
CA HIS A 88 9.94 -15.91 26.18
C HIS A 88 9.90 -16.95 25.06
N ALA A 89 8.80 -16.95 24.29
CA ALA A 89 8.64 -17.86 23.16
C ALA A 89 9.69 -17.59 22.06
N VAL A 90 10.02 -16.33 21.79
CA VAL A 90 11.09 -15.97 20.84
C VAL A 90 12.43 -16.55 21.30
N LEU A 91 12.84 -16.30 22.56
CA LEU A 91 14.10 -16.80 23.11
C LEU A 91 14.16 -18.32 23.12
N GLU A 92 13.07 -19.01 23.50
CA GLU A 92 13.00 -20.48 23.46
C GLU A 92 13.24 -21.02 22.05
N LEU A 93 12.59 -20.41 21.03
CA LEU A 93 12.71 -20.84 19.63
C LEU A 93 14.14 -20.62 19.09
N VAL A 94 14.73 -19.46 19.29
CA VAL A 94 16.05 -19.12 18.75
C VAL A 94 17.16 -19.85 19.49
N THR A 95 16.99 -20.18 20.79
CA THR A 95 17.93 -21.00 21.56
C THR A 95 17.95 -22.45 21.07
N LYS A 96 16.76 -23.00 20.79
CA LYS A 96 16.63 -24.38 20.25
C LYS A 96 17.10 -24.49 18.80
N SER A 97 16.95 -23.43 18.02
CA SER A 97 17.25 -23.42 16.58
C SER A 97 17.87 -22.08 16.20
N ARG A 98 19.17 -21.94 16.41
CA ARG A 98 19.89 -20.67 16.21
C ARG A 98 19.82 -20.11 14.79
N ASN A 99 19.63 -20.99 13.79
CA ASN A 99 19.42 -20.59 12.40
C ASN A 99 18.07 -19.87 12.15
N LEU A 100 17.16 -19.85 13.14
CA LEU A 100 15.94 -19.01 13.08
C LEU A 100 16.24 -17.52 13.18
N LEU A 101 17.39 -17.09 13.71
CA LEU A 101 17.83 -15.70 13.69
C LEU A 101 17.92 -15.14 12.27
N PHE A 102 18.20 -16.00 11.29
CA PHE A 102 18.35 -15.65 9.88
C PHE A 102 17.25 -16.31 9.03
N GLU A 103 16.02 -16.40 9.58
CA GLU A 103 14.92 -17.11 8.90
C GLU A 103 14.47 -16.36 7.65
N GLU A 104 14.70 -16.98 6.50
CA GLU A 104 14.34 -16.42 5.20
C GLU A 104 12.89 -16.69 4.78
N THR A 105 12.24 -17.72 5.34
CA THR A 105 10.87 -18.09 4.97
C THR A 105 9.85 -16.99 5.25
N ILE A 106 10.10 -16.13 6.24
CA ILE A 106 9.27 -14.98 6.58
C ILE A 106 9.64 -13.73 5.79
N ILE A 107 10.72 -13.74 5.02
CA ILE A 107 11.13 -12.62 4.17
C ILE A 107 10.17 -12.51 3.00
N ARG A 108 9.71 -11.30 2.76
CA ARG A 108 8.84 -10.96 1.64
C ARG A 108 9.47 -9.83 0.84
N SER A 109 9.96 -10.15 -0.33
CA SER A 109 10.59 -9.18 -1.23
C SER A 109 9.65 -8.06 -1.68
N ASP A 110 8.34 -8.29 -1.63
CA ASP A 110 7.29 -7.37 -2.07
C ASP A 110 6.66 -6.55 -0.93
N SER A 111 6.96 -6.85 0.32
CA SER A 111 6.25 -6.25 1.46
C SER A 111 7.17 -5.69 2.53
N ASN A 112 8.46 -5.73 2.32
CA ASN A 112 9.43 -5.22 3.29
C ASN A 112 9.37 -5.86 4.70
N TRP A 113 8.71 -6.99 4.86
CA TRP A 113 8.76 -7.79 6.06
C TRP A 113 9.94 -8.76 5.93
N GLY A 114 10.97 -8.48 6.68
CA GLY A 114 12.25 -9.17 6.55
C GLY A 114 12.49 -10.23 7.61
N PRO A 115 13.79 -10.50 7.90
CA PRO A 115 14.22 -11.42 8.94
C PRO A 115 13.66 -11.05 10.32
N PRO A 116 13.82 -11.89 11.35
CA PRO A 116 13.17 -11.71 12.66
C PRO A 116 13.41 -10.33 13.30
N MET A 117 14.63 -9.78 13.23
CA MET A 117 14.92 -8.45 13.78
C MET A 117 14.19 -7.36 13.00
N THR A 118 14.20 -7.41 11.66
CA THR A 118 13.43 -6.49 10.82
C THR A 118 11.93 -6.64 11.05
N TYR A 119 11.44 -7.87 11.25
CA TYR A 119 10.04 -8.11 11.58
C TYR A 119 9.66 -7.49 12.93
N ALA A 120 10.52 -7.66 13.96
CA ALA A 120 10.33 -7.03 15.28
C ALA A 120 10.36 -5.49 15.19
N ALA A 121 11.26 -4.94 14.37
CA ALA A 121 11.36 -3.49 14.15
C ALA A 121 10.11 -2.88 13.49
N ASN A 122 9.48 -3.58 12.54
CA ASN A 122 8.19 -3.16 11.97
C ASN A 122 7.10 -2.98 13.03
N LEU A 123 7.16 -3.77 14.10
CA LEU A 123 6.15 -3.79 15.17
C LEU A 123 6.54 -2.95 16.39
N GLY A 124 7.78 -2.45 16.46
CA GLY A 124 8.27 -1.71 17.62
C GLY A 124 8.48 -2.60 18.84
N ARG A 125 9.04 -3.82 18.67
CA ARG A 125 9.26 -4.82 19.73
C ARG A 125 10.68 -4.68 20.31
N ASP A 126 10.95 -3.59 21.02
CA ASP A 126 12.30 -3.21 21.45
C ASP A 126 13.00 -4.29 22.30
N ARG A 127 12.28 -4.95 23.21
CA ARG A 127 12.82 -6.04 24.03
C ARG A 127 13.20 -7.27 23.21
N ILE A 128 12.42 -7.56 22.16
CA ILE A 128 12.73 -8.66 21.23
C ILE A 128 13.91 -8.29 20.35
N ILE A 129 14.01 -7.04 19.86
CA ILE A 129 15.16 -6.55 19.10
C ILE A 129 16.43 -6.71 19.91
N GLN A 130 16.43 -6.27 21.18
CA GLN A 130 17.56 -6.41 22.07
C GLN A 130 17.95 -7.90 22.26
N ALA A 131 16.98 -8.77 22.52
CA ALA A 131 17.22 -10.20 22.73
C ALA A 131 17.76 -10.91 21.46
N LEU A 132 17.28 -10.53 20.28
CA LEU A 132 17.79 -11.06 19.01
C LEU A 132 19.23 -10.60 18.77
N HIS A 133 19.54 -9.33 19.06
CA HIS A 133 20.92 -8.81 19.03
C HIS A 133 21.85 -9.60 19.95
N GLU A 134 21.48 -9.81 21.20
CA GLU A 134 22.24 -10.59 22.19
C GLU A 134 22.41 -12.06 21.77
N ALA A 135 21.43 -12.61 21.06
CA ALA A 135 21.50 -13.94 20.46
C ALA A 135 22.40 -14.01 19.21
N GLY A 136 22.89 -12.86 18.70
CA GLY A 136 23.82 -12.78 17.57
C GLY A 136 23.17 -12.53 16.21
N ASP A 137 21.95 -11.99 16.17
CA ASP A 137 21.35 -11.46 14.94
C ASP A 137 22.15 -10.22 14.47
N THR A 138 22.32 -10.08 13.15
CA THR A 138 23.14 -9.03 12.52
C THR A 138 22.35 -8.13 11.58
N ASP A 139 21.04 -8.29 11.49
CA ASP A 139 20.19 -7.54 10.54
C ASP A 139 19.82 -6.11 11.03
N HIS A 140 20.74 -5.45 11.74
CA HIS A 140 20.47 -4.13 12.34
C HIS A 140 20.15 -3.05 11.32
N ARG A 141 20.82 -3.04 10.16
CA ARG A 141 20.65 -1.97 9.15
C ARG A 141 19.27 -2.01 8.50
N SER A 142 18.82 -3.19 8.06
CA SER A 142 17.47 -3.35 7.50
C SER A 142 16.41 -3.06 8.55
N ALA A 143 16.62 -3.57 9.78
CA ALA A 143 15.74 -3.32 10.91
C ALA A 143 15.63 -1.82 11.25
N TRP A 144 16.76 -1.08 11.23
CA TRP A 144 16.76 0.36 11.44
C TRP A 144 15.95 1.11 10.40
N GLY A 145 16.21 0.85 9.11
CA GLY A 145 15.41 1.44 8.02
C GLY A 145 13.92 1.13 8.15
N ARG A 146 13.60 -0.07 8.62
CA ARG A 146 12.23 -0.52 8.81
C ARG A 146 11.54 0.18 9.99
N ALA A 147 12.23 0.34 11.11
CA ALA A 147 11.73 1.09 12.26
C ALA A 147 11.43 2.55 11.89
N VAL A 148 12.35 3.19 11.13
CA VAL A 148 12.15 4.56 10.64
C VAL A 148 10.95 4.65 9.70
N LEU A 149 10.83 3.73 8.74
CA LEU A 149 9.69 3.66 7.80
C LEU A 149 8.36 3.58 8.55
N GLN A 150 8.28 2.76 9.60
CA GLN A 150 7.06 2.54 10.39
C GLN A 150 6.86 3.56 11.52
N GLY A 151 7.74 4.56 11.66
CA GLY A 151 7.67 5.53 12.75
C GLY A 151 7.87 4.93 14.14
N LYS A 152 8.57 3.78 14.24
CA LYS A 152 8.91 3.13 15.52
C LYS A 152 10.20 3.75 16.08
N ILE A 153 10.08 4.95 16.62
CA ILE A 153 11.22 5.81 16.91
C ILE A 153 12.14 5.23 18.00
N GLU A 154 11.60 4.60 19.02
CA GLU A 154 12.42 3.98 20.08
C GLU A 154 13.23 2.80 19.53
N SER A 155 12.61 1.94 18.72
CA SER A 155 13.32 0.89 17.99
C SER A 155 14.39 1.45 17.06
N ALA A 156 14.09 2.55 16.35
CA ALA A 156 15.05 3.19 15.46
C ALA A 156 16.27 3.74 16.24
N LYS A 157 16.07 4.37 17.41
CA LYS A 157 17.14 4.83 18.29
C LYS A 157 18.01 3.66 18.78
N LEU A 158 17.35 2.59 19.28
CA LEU A 158 18.01 1.39 19.76
C LEU A 158 18.91 0.77 18.68
N LEU A 159 18.36 0.54 17.50
CA LEU A 159 19.09 -0.05 16.36
C LEU A 159 20.22 0.86 15.85
N ARG A 160 20.01 2.17 15.87
CA ARG A 160 21.08 3.13 15.51
C ARG A 160 22.26 3.05 16.48
N ILE A 161 22.01 2.88 17.78
CA ILE A 161 23.07 2.68 18.79
C ILE A 161 23.85 1.39 18.49
N MET A 162 23.14 0.28 18.21
CA MET A 162 23.74 -1.01 17.84
C MET A 162 24.60 -0.93 16.58
N LEU A 163 24.29 -0.01 15.67
CA LEU A 163 25.04 0.27 14.44
C LEU A 163 26.24 1.25 14.66
N GLY A 164 26.47 1.76 15.87
CA GLY A 164 27.52 2.75 16.14
C GLY A 164 27.16 4.19 15.74
N ASN A 165 25.88 4.53 15.79
CA ASN A 165 25.33 5.86 15.54
C ASN A 165 25.61 6.43 14.14
N PRO A 166 25.33 5.72 13.05
CA PRO A 166 25.53 6.25 11.70
C PRO A 166 24.67 7.48 11.43
N VAL A 167 25.11 8.29 10.47
CA VAL A 167 24.30 9.35 9.86
C VAL A 167 23.30 8.70 8.90
N MET A 168 22.11 9.29 8.77
CA MET A 168 21.11 8.82 7.82
C MET A 168 21.64 8.94 6.39
N PRO A 169 21.56 7.87 5.57
CA PRO A 169 21.93 7.96 4.16
C PRO A 169 20.99 8.89 3.36
N GLY A 170 21.41 9.30 2.16
CA GLY A 170 20.68 10.25 1.34
C GLY A 170 19.26 9.84 0.97
N ASP A 171 19.00 8.52 0.86
CA ASP A 171 17.69 7.92 0.59
C ASP A 171 16.84 7.67 1.84
N GLY A 172 17.32 8.06 3.00
CA GLY A 172 16.70 7.77 4.30
C GLY A 172 15.30 8.37 4.51
N LEU A 173 14.90 9.35 3.70
CA LEU A 173 13.54 9.92 3.71
C LEU A 173 12.52 9.07 2.92
N GLY A 174 12.96 8.16 2.05
CA GLY A 174 12.07 7.38 1.18
C GLY A 174 11.09 6.48 1.94
N GLY A 175 11.57 5.83 2.99
CA GLY A 175 10.71 4.99 3.83
C GLY A 175 9.58 5.75 4.51
N PRO A 176 9.89 6.79 5.31
CA PRO A 176 8.88 7.65 5.92
C PRO A 176 7.91 8.30 4.93
N ALA A 177 8.38 8.72 3.76
CA ALA A 177 7.55 9.27 2.70
C ALA A 177 6.52 8.24 2.20
N TYR A 178 6.95 7.02 1.93
CA TYR A 178 6.08 5.95 1.44
C TYR A 178 4.95 5.61 2.41
N THR A 179 5.22 5.64 3.71
CA THR A 179 4.21 5.34 4.75
C THR A 179 3.52 6.57 5.31
N LEU A 180 3.88 7.77 4.87
CA LEU A 180 3.46 9.05 5.44
C LEU A 180 3.74 9.12 6.95
N SER A 181 4.93 8.67 7.39
CA SER A 181 5.35 8.73 8.79
C SER A 181 5.98 10.08 9.10
N VAL A 182 5.24 10.94 9.78
CA VAL A 182 5.74 12.25 10.26
C VAL A 182 6.88 12.06 11.27
N GLU A 183 6.71 11.14 12.21
CA GLU A 183 7.70 10.82 13.25
C GLU A 183 8.98 10.27 12.63
N GLY A 184 8.84 9.37 11.62
CA GLY A 184 9.97 8.83 10.86
C GLY A 184 10.72 9.91 10.09
N THR A 185 10.02 10.86 9.49
CA THR A 185 10.61 12.02 8.78
C THR A 185 11.36 12.92 9.73
N LEU A 186 10.77 13.30 10.87
CA LEU A 186 11.41 14.11 11.90
C LEU A 186 12.66 13.42 12.46
N TYR A 187 12.56 12.13 12.75
CA TYR A 187 13.71 11.35 13.20
C TYR A 187 14.82 11.33 12.14
N ALA A 188 14.49 11.08 10.89
CA ALA A 188 15.45 11.05 9.79
C ALA A 188 16.23 12.38 9.69
N PHE A 189 15.55 13.54 9.77
CA PHE A 189 16.20 14.84 9.84
C PHE A 189 17.10 15.00 11.08
N GLY A 190 16.62 14.56 12.24
CA GLY A 190 17.38 14.61 13.50
C GLY A 190 18.66 13.78 13.49
N VAL A 191 18.78 12.80 12.59
CA VAL A 191 19.98 11.96 12.44
C VAL A 191 20.73 12.20 11.12
N GLY A 192 20.44 13.33 10.45
CA GLY A 192 21.27 13.86 9.36
C GLY A 192 20.76 13.67 7.95
N ALA A 193 19.49 13.23 7.76
CA ALA A 193 18.88 13.25 6.44
C ALA A 193 18.79 14.68 5.88
N ARG A 194 18.88 14.82 4.56
CA ARG A 194 18.86 16.13 3.87
C ARG A 194 17.87 16.09 2.72
N VAL A 195 17.30 17.25 2.39
CA VAL A 195 16.39 17.39 1.23
C VAL A 195 17.13 17.62 -0.08
N TYR A 196 18.38 18.09 -0.03
CA TYR A 196 19.28 18.25 -1.17
C TYR A 196 20.64 17.63 -0.90
N ASP A 197 21.32 17.16 -1.93
CA ASP A 197 22.72 16.78 -1.87
C ASP A 197 23.65 18.00 -1.97
N GLY A 198 24.98 17.73 -2.01
CA GLY A 198 25.99 18.79 -2.11
C GLY A 198 25.98 19.55 -3.44
N ASP A 199 25.40 18.98 -4.48
CA ASP A 199 25.31 19.55 -5.84
C ASP A 199 23.96 20.23 -6.08
N GLY A 200 23.07 20.28 -5.07
CA GLY A 200 21.74 20.88 -5.16
C GLY A 200 20.68 20.00 -5.80
N LYS A 201 20.94 18.71 -5.98
CA LYS A 201 19.93 17.75 -6.47
C LYS A 201 18.96 17.42 -5.35
N LEU A 202 17.66 17.43 -5.67
CA LEU A 202 16.60 17.05 -4.74
C LEU A 202 16.76 15.59 -4.31
N LEU A 203 16.89 15.36 -3.00
CA LEU A 203 16.90 14.04 -2.36
C LEU A 203 15.58 13.75 -1.64
N ALA A 204 14.81 14.80 -1.28
CA ALA A 204 13.50 14.61 -0.68
C ALA A 204 12.59 13.87 -1.66
N PRO A 205 12.00 12.75 -1.27
CA PRO A 205 11.12 11.95 -2.13
C PRO A 205 9.72 12.58 -2.20
N VAL A 206 9.64 13.76 -2.79
CA VAL A 206 8.39 14.50 -2.94
C VAL A 206 7.43 13.72 -3.83
N ASP A 207 7.92 13.14 -4.91
CA ASP A 207 7.19 12.23 -5.79
C ASP A 207 6.48 11.12 -5.00
N VAL A 208 7.20 10.43 -4.12
CA VAL A 208 6.65 9.36 -3.28
C VAL A 208 5.52 9.88 -2.39
N VAL A 209 5.68 11.08 -1.79
CA VAL A 209 4.63 11.69 -0.95
C VAL A 209 3.40 12.09 -1.78
N LEU A 210 3.60 12.60 -3.01
CA LEU A 210 2.49 12.99 -3.89
C LEU A 210 1.71 11.79 -4.41
N GLU A 211 2.41 10.69 -4.73
CA GLU A 211 1.89 9.53 -5.44
C GLU A 211 1.47 8.38 -4.52
N THR A 212 1.81 8.44 -3.23
CA THR A 212 1.54 7.33 -2.30
C THR A 212 0.06 6.96 -2.23
N ASP A 213 -0.19 5.66 -2.15
CA ASP A 213 -1.52 5.11 -1.88
C ASP A 213 -2.00 5.33 -0.44
N GLY A 214 -1.12 5.78 0.44
CA GLY A 214 -1.45 6.09 1.83
C GLY A 214 -2.35 7.33 1.91
N ARG A 215 -3.62 7.15 2.21
CA ARG A 215 -4.59 8.25 2.33
C ARG A 215 -4.59 8.78 3.77
N ASN A 216 -3.64 9.66 4.03
CA ASN A 216 -3.50 10.36 5.31
C ASN A 216 -3.15 11.84 5.03
N PRO A 217 -4.14 12.67 4.70
CA PRO A 217 -3.92 14.08 4.32
C PRO A 217 -3.10 14.84 5.35
N ALA A 218 -3.45 14.74 6.63
CA ALA A 218 -2.77 15.47 7.69
C ALA A 218 -1.26 15.14 7.77
N ALA A 219 -0.90 13.86 7.62
CA ALA A 219 0.50 13.45 7.60
C ALA A 219 1.21 13.88 6.32
N LYS A 220 0.54 13.76 5.15
CA LYS A 220 1.04 14.23 3.86
C LYS A 220 1.37 15.72 3.90
N HIS A 221 0.42 16.54 4.35
CA HIS A 221 0.61 17.98 4.48
C HIS A 221 1.78 18.30 5.40
N LYS A 222 1.86 17.62 6.55
CA LYS A 222 2.94 17.85 7.52
C LYS A 222 4.31 17.48 6.98
N ILE A 223 4.43 16.38 6.23
CA ILE A 223 5.71 15.97 5.60
C ILE A 223 6.13 17.00 4.54
N LEU A 224 5.20 17.44 3.68
CA LEU A 224 5.49 18.48 2.69
C LEU A 224 5.90 19.81 3.36
N GLU A 225 5.22 20.19 4.45
CA GLU A 225 5.62 21.36 5.26
C GLU A 225 7.04 21.20 5.84
N LEU A 226 7.37 20.02 6.36
CA LEU A 226 8.72 19.74 6.88
C LEU A 226 9.78 19.85 5.78
N TYR A 227 9.50 19.36 4.57
CA TYR A 227 10.42 19.51 3.44
C TYR A 227 10.58 20.98 3.04
N GLU A 228 9.50 21.77 3.03
CA GLU A 228 9.54 23.22 2.78
C GLU A 228 10.40 23.95 3.82
N GLN A 229 10.26 23.59 5.10
CA GLN A 229 11.08 24.14 6.19
C GLN A 229 12.57 23.81 6.04
N GLN A 230 12.92 22.74 5.32
CA GLN A 230 14.27 22.36 4.96
C GLN A 230 14.74 22.94 3.62
N GLY A 231 13.92 23.78 2.98
CA GLY A 231 14.27 24.53 1.77
C GLY A 231 13.72 23.97 0.47
N VAL A 232 12.85 22.96 0.48
CA VAL A 232 12.17 22.52 -0.76
C VAL A 232 11.21 23.60 -1.23
N VAL A 233 11.34 23.99 -2.51
CA VAL A 233 10.47 24.98 -3.15
C VAL A 233 9.46 24.24 -4.03
N TYR A 234 8.18 24.46 -3.75
CA TYR A 234 7.09 23.86 -4.52
C TYR A 234 6.59 24.80 -5.61
N PRO A 235 6.10 24.27 -6.76
CA PRO A 235 5.41 25.08 -7.77
C PRO A 235 4.17 25.75 -7.21
N ASP A 236 3.94 27.03 -7.58
CA ASP A 236 2.73 27.79 -7.23
C ASP A 236 1.59 27.40 -8.17
N THR A 237 1.00 26.22 -7.94
CA THR A 237 -0.11 25.67 -8.75
C THR A 237 -1.28 25.23 -7.86
N PRO A 238 -2.53 25.25 -8.39
CA PRO A 238 -3.70 24.78 -7.64
C PRO A 238 -3.59 23.32 -7.19
N THR A 239 -2.99 22.45 -8.01
CA THR A 239 -2.81 21.04 -7.70
C THR A 239 -1.80 20.84 -6.58
N MET A 240 -0.70 21.61 -6.57
CA MET A 240 0.26 21.57 -5.47
C MET A 240 -0.32 22.16 -4.18
N ALA A 241 -1.12 23.22 -4.28
CA ALA A 241 -1.85 23.78 -3.13
C ALA A 241 -2.79 22.73 -2.51
N LEU A 242 -3.50 21.92 -3.34
CA LEU A 242 -4.32 20.80 -2.88
C LEU A 242 -3.46 19.72 -2.21
N HIS A 243 -2.39 19.28 -2.84
CA HIS A 243 -1.49 18.26 -2.26
C HIS A 243 -0.92 18.68 -0.88
N ARG A 244 -0.79 19.99 -0.65
CA ARG A 244 -0.28 20.59 0.60
C ARG A 244 -1.39 20.93 1.61
N GLY A 245 -2.66 20.69 1.29
CA GLY A 245 -3.78 21.06 2.15
C GLY A 245 -4.01 22.57 2.31
N ARG A 246 -3.51 23.40 1.38
CA ARG A 246 -3.47 24.85 1.49
C ARG A 246 -4.69 25.48 0.83
N ILE A 247 -5.82 25.48 1.55
CA ILE A 247 -7.08 26.14 1.10
C ILE A 247 -6.86 27.65 0.88
N ASP A 248 -6.00 28.29 1.65
CA ASP A 248 -5.66 29.70 1.48
C ASP A 248 -5.02 29.96 0.11
N LEU A 249 -4.08 29.13 -0.34
CA LEU A 249 -3.49 29.23 -1.68
C LEU A 249 -4.51 28.89 -2.78
N LEU A 250 -5.36 27.88 -2.55
CA LEU A 250 -6.45 27.57 -3.49
C LEU A 250 -7.41 28.75 -3.66
N ALA A 251 -7.75 29.45 -2.57
CA ALA A 251 -8.58 30.63 -2.61
C ALA A 251 -7.91 31.77 -3.39
N GLU A 252 -6.59 31.91 -3.31
CA GLU A 252 -5.83 32.85 -4.12
C GLU A 252 -5.85 32.49 -5.60
N HIS A 253 -5.65 31.23 -5.94
CA HIS A 253 -5.76 30.74 -7.32
C HIS A 253 -7.16 30.97 -7.87
N LEU A 254 -8.22 30.69 -7.10
CA LEU A 254 -9.61 30.91 -7.51
C LEU A 254 -9.90 32.40 -7.75
N ARG A 255 -9.35 33.30 -6.93
CA ARG A 255 -9.48 34.75 -7.16
C ARG A 255 -8.78 35.21 -8.44
N ARG A 256 -7.65 34.58 -8.81
CA ARG A 256 -6.89 34.91 -10.04
C ARG A 256 -7.56 34.29 -11.27
N ASP A 257 -8.15 33.11 -11.15
CA ASP A 257 -8.83 32.38 -12.23
C ASP A 257 -10.15 31.77 -11.73
N PRO A 258 -11.28 32.44 -11.92
CA PRO A 258 -12.59 31.88 -11.57
C PRO A 258 -12.95 30.59 -12.29
N ASN A 259 -12.32 30.26 -13.45
CA ASN A 259 -12.54 29.01 -14.15
C ASN A 259 -11.90 27.82 -13.45
N LEU A 260 -11.14 28.04 -12.39
CA LEU A 260 -10.51 26.97 -11.60
C LEU A 260 -11.50 25.89 -11.18
N LEU A 261 -12.75 26.26 -10.87
CA LEU A 261 -13.80 25.32 -10.45
C LEU A 261 -14.25 24.34 -11.55
N SER A 262 -14.01 24.68 -12.82
CA SER A 262 -14.32 23.81 -13.97
C SER A 262 -13.08 23.31 -14.70
N ARG A 263 -11.89 23.74 -14.27
CA ARG A 263 -10.62 23.39 -14.92
C ARG A 263 -10.29 21.92 -14.72
N MET A 264 -9.87 21.28 -15.81
CA MET A 264 -9.29 19.95 -15.81
C MET A 264 -7.77 20.04 -15.81
N PHE A 265 -7.12 19.16 -15.07
CA PHE A 265 -5.68 19.13 -14.91
C PHE A 265 -5.08 17.91 -15.60
N SER A 266 -4.03 18.11 -16.36
CA SER A 266 -3.24 17.03 -16.93
C SER A 266 -2.49 16.25 -15.83
N HIS A 267 -2.03 15.06 -16.16
CA HIS A 267 -1.20 14.26 -15.26
C HIS A 267 0.02 15.04 -14.75
N ARG A 268 0.72 15.77 -15.64
CA ARG A 268 1.90 16.58 -15.29
C ARG A 268 1.61 17.78 -14.40
N GLU A 269 0.41 18.33 -14.45
CA GLU A 269 0.00 19.40 -13.54
C GLU A 269 -0.31 18.85 -12.14
N ILE A 270 -0.75 17.61 -12.06
CA ILE A 270 -1.03 16.91 -10.78
C ILE A 270 0.27 16.39 -10.17
N TYR A 271 1.15 15.84 -11.01
CA TYR A 271 2.42 15.21 -10.64
C TYR A 271 3.57 15.87 -11.39
N PRO A 272 4.09 17.00 -10.87
CA PRO A 272 5.10 17.78 -11.57
C PRO A 272 6.45 17.06 -11.62
N SER A 273 7.04 17.00 -12.81
CA SER A 273 8.30 16.30 -13.04
C SER A 273 9.49 16.93 -12.30
N GLU A 274 9.44 18.23 -12.02
CA GLU A 274 10.44 18.94 -11.21
C GLU A 274 10.46 18.49 -9.75
N MET A 275 9.40 17.81 -9.28
CA MET A 275 9.32 17.19 -7.96
C MET A 275 9.71 15.70 -7.99
N GLY A 276 10.25 15.20 -9.09
CA GLY A 276 10.68 13.81 -9.26
C GLY A 276 9.61 12.87 -9.80
N CYS A 277 8.37 13.35 -10.02
CA CYS A 277 7.28 12.51 -10.51
C CYS A 277 7.53 12.02 -11.94
N LEU A 278 7.29 10.72 -12.18
CA LEU A 278 7.49 10.08 -13.47
C LEU A 278 6.20 10.11 -14.31
N ASP A 279 6.37 10.00 -15.62
CA ASP A 279 5.30 9.93 -16.62
C ASP A 279 5.20 8.54 -17.24
N PRO A 280 3.99 8.09 -17.54
CA PRO A 280 2.73 8.21 -16.81
C PRO A 280 2.65 7.18 -15.71
N ILE A 281 2.10 7.54 -14.56
CA ILE A 281 1.88 6.56 -13.50
C ILE A 281 0.55 5.88 -13.78
N ASN A 282 0.62 4.69 -14.30
CA ASN A 282 -0.54 3.81 -14.46
C ASN A 282 -0.82 2.99 -13.20
N ALA A 283 -0.08 3.23 -12.13
CA ALA A 283 0.03 2.35 -10.98
C ALA A 283 -0.89 2.71 -9.81
N THR A 284 -1.69 3.77 -9.88
CA THR A 284 -2.66 4.05 -8.82
C THR A 284 -3.76 3.01 -8.83
N VAL A 285 -4.14 2.51 -7.67
CA VAL A 285 -5.24 1.54 -7.52
C VAL A 285 -6.62 2.15 -7.73
N GLY A 286 -6.71 3.49 -7.79
CA GLY A 286 -7.95 4.24 -8.00
C GLY A 286 -8.23 4.62 -9.44
N THR A 287 -9.08 5.63 -9.61
CA THR A 287 -9.38 6.21 -10.93
C THR A 287 -8.18 6.99 -11.47
N PRO A 288 -7.94 6.98 -12.81
CA PRO A 288 -6.95 7.88 -13.40
C PRO A 288 -7.27 9.35 -13.08
N LEU A 289 -6.24 10.15 -12.81
CA LEU A 289 -6.44 11.57 -12.46
C LEU A 289 -6.12 12.53 -13.62
N GLY A 290 -5.39 12.10 -14.63
CA GLY A 290 -5.12 12.95 -15.80
C GLY A 290 -6.41 13.34 -16.53
N GLY A 291 -6.62 14.66 -16.73
CA GLY A 291 -7.84 15.17 -17.34
C GLY A 291 -9.02 15.31 -16.36
N THR A 292 -8.76 15.43 -15.06
CA THR A 292 -9.79 15.54 -14.02
C THR A 292 -9.77 16.91 -13.33
N THR A 293 -10.83 17.19 -12.55
CA THR A 293 -10.92 18.41 -11.73
C THR A 293 -10.31 18.20 -10.35
N LEU A 294 -10.16 19.28 -9.56
CA LEU A 294 -9.70 19.21 -8.18
C LEU A 294 -10.60 18.34 -7.29
N LEU A 295 -11.90 18.24 -7.58
CA LEU A 295 -12.80 17.39 -6.78
C LEU A 295 -12.47 15.90 -6.92
N HIS A 296 -12.06 15.43 -8.11
CA HIS A 296 -11.56 14.06 -8.29
C HIS A 296 -10.30 13.81 -7.47
N MET A 297 -9.37 14.78 -7.45
CA MET A 297 -8.16 14.68 -6.62
C MET A 297 -8.51 14.62 -5.12
N CYS A 298 -9.48 15.43 -4.67
CA CYS A 298 -9.92 15.39 -3.27
C CYS A 298 -10.38 13.98 -2.86
N VAL A 299 -11.19 13.34 -3.70
CA VAL A 299 -11.65 11.96 -3.43
C VAL A 299 -10.49 10.98 -3.43
N GLU A 300 -9.59 11.08 -4.42
CA GLU A 300 -8.46 10.17 -4.54
C GLU A 300 -7.50 10.29 -3.37
N TYR A 301 -7.27 11.50 -2.84
CA TYR A 301 -6.34 11.75 -1.74
C TYR A 301 -6.98 11.91 -0.37
N ASP A 302 -8.30 11.73 -0.25
CA ASP A 302 -9.02 11.84 1.02
C ASP A 302 -9.06 13.26 1.61
N GLU A 303 -9.04 14.27 0.75
CA GLU A 303 -9.01 15.68 1.11
C GLU A 303 -10.43 16.22 1.36
N MET A 304 -11.06 15.77 2.44
CA MET A 304 -12.46 16.08 2.74
C MET A 304 -12.71 17.56 2.92
N ASP A 305 -11.85 18.26 3.66
CA ASP A 305 -12.03 19.70 3.94
C ASP A 305 -11.92 20.53 2.68
N ILE A 306 -11.00 20.16 1.77
CA ILE A 306 -10.86 20.84 0.47
C ILE A 306 -12.06 20.52 -0.42
N ALA A 307 -12.56 19.29 -0.44
CA ALA A 307 -13.75 18.95 -1.21
C ALA A 307 -14.97 19.74 -0.77
N LEU A 308 -15.21 19.84 0.55
CA LEU A 308 -16.27 20.67 1.12
C LEU A 308 -16.11 22.13 0.69
N TRP A 309 -14.92 22.68 0.84
CA TRP A 309 -14.64 24.06 0.44
C TRP A 309 -14.91 24.29 -1.05
N LEU A 310 -14.42 23.41 -1.95
CA LEU A 310 -14.64 23.54 -3.39
C LEU A 310 -16.13 23.49 -3.76
N LEU A 311 -16.90 22.58 -3.16
CA LEU A 311 -18.34 22.47 -3.36
C LEU A 311 -19.08 23.72 -2.85
N ASP A 312 -18.65 24.29 -1.73
CA ASP A 312 -19.20 25.54 -1.18
C ASP A 312 -18.85 26.78 -2.05
N GLN A 313 -17.73 26.73 -2.81
CA GLN A 313 -17.42 27.73 -3.83
C GLN A 313 -18.22 27.55 -5.14
N GLY A 314 -19.05 26.50 -5.25
CA GLY A 314 -19.91 26.27 -6.40
C GLY A 314 -19.29 25.33 -7.46
N MET A 315 -18.30 24.53 -7.09
CA MET A 315 -17.80 23.47 -7.99
C MET A 315 -18.91 22.48 -8.30
N ASP A 316 -19.07 22.15 -9.59
CA ASP A 316 -20.06 21.17 -10.03
C ASP A 316 -19.69 19.76 -9.53
N VAL A 317 -20.53 19.20 -8.67
CA VAL A 317 -20.39 17.83 -8.13
C VAL A 317 -20.43 16.78 -9.22
N ASN A 318 -21.07 17.08 -10.37
CA ASN A 318 -21.20 16.22 -11.53
C ASN A 318 -20.16 16.52 -12.63
N ALA A 319 -19.16 17.36 -12.33
CA ALA A 319 -18.07 17.64 -13.25
C ALA A 319 -17.45 16.34 -13.77
N ARG A 320 -17.31 16.25 -15.09
CA ARG A 320 -16.83 15.03 -15.77
C ARG A 320 -15.35 15.16 -16.14
N SER A 321 -14.62 14.08 -16.05
CA SER A 321 -13.25 14.03 -16.58
C SER A 321 -13.24 14.20 -18.11
N ALA A 322 -12.11 14.62 -18.66
CA ALA A 322 -11.89 14.68 -20.11
C ALA A 322 -12.06 13.32 -20.76
N VAL A 323 -12.62 13.31 -21.96
CA VAL A 323 -12.71 12.11 -22.80
C VAL A 323 -11.55 12.12 -23.80
N GLY A 324 -10.70 11.11 -23.72
CA GLY A 324 -9.55 10.97 -24.64
C GLY A 324 -9.99 10.47 -26.04
N ALA A 325 -9.06 10.52 -26.99
CA ALA A 325 -9.29 10.07 -28.38
C ALA A 325 -9.74 8.60 -28.49
N SER A 326 -9.39 7.76 -27.49
CA SER A 326 -9.84 6.36 -27.40
C SER A 326 -11.25 6.16 -26.90
N GLY A 327 -11.97 7.25 -26.56
CA GLY A 327 -13.32 7.24 -26.03
C GLY A 327 -13.43 6.89 -24.54
N PHE A 328 -12.31 6.90 -23.80
CA PHE A 328 -12.30 6.71 -22.35
C PHE A 328 -12.23 8.06 -21.62
N GLY A 329 -12.98 8.15 -20.53
CA GLY A 329 -13.17 9.34 -19.72
C GLY A 329 -14.63 9.61 -19.47
N GLY A 330 -14.97 10.83 -19.06
CA GLY A 330 -16.33 11.28 -18.78
C GLY A 330 -16.88 10.83 -17.42
N TYR A 331 -16.03 10.27 -16.55
CA TYR A 331 -16.42 9.89 -15.19
C TYR A 331 -16.42 11.11 -14.25
N THR A 332 -17.26 11.03 -13.23
CA THR A 332 -17.37 12.02 -12.17
C THR A 332 -16.55 11.60 -10.94
N ALA A 333 -16.39 12.49 -9.97
CA ALA A 333 -15.75 12.18 -8.70
C ALA A 333 -16.42 11.02 -7.94
N LEU A 334 -17.70 10.74 -8.21
CA LEU A 334 -18.41 9.60 -7.62
C LEU A 334 -17.78 8.25 -8.00
N PHE A 335 -17.23 8.11 -9.21
CA PHE A 335 -16.48 6.91 -9.62
C PHE A 335 -15.26 6.69 -8.72
N SER A 336 -14.55 7.75 -8.38
CA SER A 336 -13.37 7.68 -7.51
C SER A 336 -13.69 7.18 -6.10
N THR A 337 -14.94 7.31 -5.63
CA THR A 337 -15.35 6.77 -4.32
C THR A 337 -15.50 5.26 -4.30
N VAL A 338 -15.70 4.64 -5.46
CA VAL A 338 -16.02 3.21 -5.57
C VAL A 338 -14.77 2.35 -5.63
N VAL A 339 -13.77 2.74 -6.42
CA VAL A 339 -12.53 1.98 -6.65
C VAL A 339 -11.30 2.72 -6.16
N SER A 340 -11.41 4.02 -5.88
CA SER A 340 -10.33 4.73 -5.22
C SER A 340 -10.16 4.19 -3.81
N GLN A 341 -9.20 3.30 -3.65
CA GLN A 341 -8.96 2.74 -2.34
C GLN A 341 -7.63 3.23 -1.81
N PRO A 342 -7.67 3.84 -0.64
CA PRO A 342 -6.46 3.96 0.13
C PRO A 342 -5.86 2.58 0.31
N ASN A 343 -4.57 2.51 0.41
CA ASN A 343 -3.89 1.30 0.79
C ASN A 343 -4.58 0.74 2.04
N PHE A 344 -5.28 -0.39 1.90
CA PHE A 344 -6.06 -1.02 2.97
C PHE A 344 -5.24 -1.25 4.24
N TRP A 345 -3.96 -1.53 4.09
CA TRP A 345 -3.04 -1.72 5.20
C TRP A 345 -2.87 -0.49 6.08
N MET A 346 -2.96 0.71 5.49
CA MET A 346 -2.71 1.96 6.19
C MET A 346 -3.97 2.62 6.72
N ASN A 347 -5.11 2.49 6.03
CA ASN A 347 -6.32 3.24 6.33
C ASN A 347 -7.53 2.39 6.73
N TYR A 348 -7.51 1.09 6.45
CA TYR A 348 -8.61 0.18 6.78
C TYR A 348 -9.05 0.27 8.24
N ASN A 349 -8.10 0.28 9.17
CA ASN A 349 -8.38 0.37 10.61
C ASN A 349 -8.88 1.75 11.06
N LYS A 350 -8.67 2.81 10.27
CA LYS A 350 -9.07 4.18 10.64
C LYS A 350 -10.52 4.48 10.27
N ARG A 351 -11.01 3.94 9.15
CA ARG A 351 -12.37 4.19 8.64
C ARG A 351 -13.36 3.09 8.98
N GLY A 352 -12.88 1.90 9.24
CA GLY A 352 -13.71 0.70 9.30
C GLY A 352 -14.31 0.32 7.93
N PRO A 353 -14.75 -0.94 7.78
CA PRO A 353 -15.26 -1.46 6.51
C PRO A 353 -16.66 -0.94 6.13
N PHE A 354 -17.28 -0.08 6.95
CA PHE A 354 -18.68 0.33 6.79
C PHE A 354 -18.88 1.81 6.46
N ALA A 355 -17.81 2.58 6.30
CA ALA A 355 -17.89 4.02 6.04
C ALA A 355 -17.44 4.38 4.63
N ALA A 356 -18.23 5.23 3.96
CA ALA A 356 -17.89 5.82 2.66
C ALA A 356 -18.24 7.33 2.69
N PRO A 357 -17.48 8.15 3.45
CA PRO A 357 -17.84 9.54 3.74
C PRO A 357 -17.88 10.41 2.48
N PHE A 358 -16.98 10.18 1.52
CA PHE A 358 -17.02 10.93 0.25
C PHE A 358 -18.24 10.58 -0.59
N THR A 359 -18.65 9.31 -0.63
CA THR A 359 -19.87 8.91 -1.34
C THR A 359 -21.09 9.61 -0.74
N SER A 360 -21.20 9.63 0.61
CA SER A 360 -22.26 10.36 1.30
C SER A 360 -22.25 11.84 0.94
N LEU A 361 -21.09 12.50 1.08
CA LEU A 361 -20.94 13.92 0.76
C LEU A 361 -21.38 14.24 -0.68
N LEU A 362 -20.88 13.48 -1.65
CA LEU A 362 -21.17 13.76 -3.06
C LEU A 362 -22.67 13.56 -3.37
N LEU A 363 -23.30 12.50 -2.86
CA LEU A 363 -24.73 12.25 -3.01
C LEU A 363 -25.58 13.32 -2.33
N GLU A 364 -25.24 13.76 -1.11
CA GLU A 364 -25.88 14.86 -0.39
C GLU A 364 -25.78 16.20 -1.13
N ARG A 365 -24.71 16.39 -1.91
CA ARG A 365 -24.49 17.56 -2.75
C ARG A 365 -25.09 17.43 -4.15
N GLY A 366 -25.85 16.38 -4.42
CA GLY A 366 -26.60 16.18 -5.67
C GLY A 366 -25.82 15.47 -6.78
N ALA A 367 -24.83 14.64 -6.43
CA ALA A 367 -24.19 13.77 -7.42
C ALA A 367 -25.23 12.84 -8.07
N ASP A 368 -25.27 12.83 -9.39
CA ASP A 368 -26.12 11.91 -10.16
C ASP A 368 -25.44 10.51 -10.23
N PRO A 369 -26.02 9.49 -9.57
CA PRO A 369 -25.46 8.14 -9.54
C PRO A 369 -25.54 7.41 -10.88
N ASN A 370 -26.30 7.95 -11.84
CA ASN A 370 -26.59 7.33 -13.13
C ASN A 370 -25.77 7.88 -14.31
N ILE A 371 -24.86 8.80 -14.05
CA ILE A 371 -23.90 9.26 -15.06
C ILE A 371 -23.08 8.07 -15.55
N ARG A 372 -23.03 7.91 -16.88
CA ARG A 372 -22.27 6.86 -17.54
C ARG A 372 -20.95 7.39 -18.10
N ALA A 373 -19.94 6.55 -18.00
CA ALA A 373 -18.59 6.82 -18.46
C ALA A 373 -17.93 5.57 -19.05
N SER A 374 -16.83 5.75 -19.74
CA SER A 374 -15.96 4.65 -20.13
C SER A 374 -14.62 4.83 -19.45
N ILE A 375 -14.18 3.82 -18.70
CA ILE A 375 -12.96 3.88 -17.92
C ILE A 375 -12.12 2.62 -18.18
N TRP A 376 -10.81 2.76 -18.16
CA TRP A 376 -9.91 1.62 -18.18
C TRP A 376 -9.00 1.66 -16.96
N LYS A 377 -8.55 0.50 -16.53
CA LYS A 377 -7.62 0.37 -15.42
C LYS A 377 -6.65 -0.78 -15.65
N GLU A 378 -5.40 -0.51 -15.33
CA GLU A 378 -4.32 -1.48 -15.22
C GLU A 378 -3.81 -1.43 -13.79
N LEU A 379 -3.72 -2.58 -13.12
CA LEU A 379 -3.10 -2.68 -11.81
C LEU A 379 -1.69 -3.22 -11.97
N HIS A 380 -0.73 -2.50 -11.41
CA HIS A 380 0.66 -2.89 -11.51
C HIS A 380 0.91 -4.27 -10.85
N PRO A 381 1.63 -5.20 -11.51
CA PRO A 381 2.00 -6.47 -10.91
C PRO A 381 2.69 -6.26 -9.56
N GLY A 382 2.20 -6.91 -8.52
CA GLY A 382 2.74 -6.79 -7.16
C GLY A 382 1.91 -5.90 -6.21
N HIS A 383 1.01 -5.04 -6.71
CA HIS A 383 0.14 -4.24 -5.85
C HIS A 383 -0.99 -5.04 -5.20
N ALA A 384 -1.42 -6.13 -5.83
CA ALA A 384 -2.41 -7.04 -5.26
C ALA A 384 -2.30 -8.43 -5.88
N LYS A 385 -2.88 -9.43 -5.22
CA LYS A 385 -2.97 -10.81 -5.74
C LYS A 385 -3.63 -10.90 -7.13
N HIS A 386 -4.45 -9.91 -7.49
CA HIS A 386 -5.18 -9.83 -8.75
C HIS A 386 -4.61 -8.78 -9.72
N ALA A 387 -3.46 -8.19 -9.42
CA ALA A 387 -2.77 -7.28 -10.32
C ALA A 387 -2.00 -8.11 -11.36
N ASP A 388 -2.57 -8.20 -12.54
CA ASP A 388 -2.06 -9.03 -13.65
C ASP A 388 -1.25 -8.23 -14.67
N GLY A 389 -1.14 -6.90 -14.49
CA GLY A 389 -0.49 -5.99 -15.45
C GLY A 389 -1.25 -5.86 -16.77
N MET A 390 -2.50 -6.30 -16.81
CA MET A 390 -3.34 -6.19 -18.00
C MET A 390 -4.24 -4.97 -17.93
N ARG A 391 -4.52 -4.38 -19.09
CA ARG A 391 -5.49 -3.31 -19.23
C ARG A 391 -6.89 -3.89 -19.26
N HIS A 392 -7.72 -3.53 -18.26
CA HIS A 392 -9.13 -3.87 -18.19
C HIS A 392 -9.99 -2.67 -18.58
N GLU A 393 -10.91 -2.86 -19.51
CA GLU A 393 -11.78 -1.81 -20.06
C GLU A 393 -13.23 -1.99 -19.61
N TYR A 394 -13.83 -0.90 -19.18
CA TYR A 394 -15.24 -0.81 -18.75
C TYR A 394 -15.91 0.28 -19.58
N ARG A 395 -16.86 -0.09 -20.41
CA ARG A 395 -17.49 0.83 -21.35
C ARG A 395 -18.93 1.12 -20.97
N ASN A 396 -19.29 2.41 -21.03
CA ASN A 396 -20.66 2.88 -20.76
C ASN A 396 -21.21 2.39 -19.41
N VAL A 397 -20.39 2.42 -18.37
CA VAL A 397 -20.72 1.98 -17.02
C VAL A 397 -21.12 3.16 -16.13
N THR A 398 -22.00 2.90 -15.15
CA THR A 398 -22.22 3.81 -14.01
C THR A 398 -21.13 3.56 -12.94
N ALA A 399 -21.02 4.42 -11.93
CA ALA A 399 -20.13 4.17 -10.80
C ALA A 399 -20.45 2.84 -10.10
N LEU A 400 -21.75 2.50 -9.95
CA LEU A 400 -22.22 1.24 -9.37
C LEU A 400 -21.78 0.03 -10.21
N SER A 401 -22.08 0.04 -11.51
CA SER A 401 -21.76 -1.09 -12.39
C SER A 401 -20.25 -1.26 -12.57
N TRP A 402 -19.47 -0.16 -12.59
CA TRP A 402 -18.02 -0.24 -12.62
C TRP A 402 -17.46 -0.95 -11.39
N GLY A 403 -17.91 -0.57 -10.19
CA GLY A 403 -17.45 -1.23 -8.96
C GLY A 403 -17.80 -2.71 -8.91
N ARG A 404 -19.02 -3.10 -9.33
CA ARG A 404 -19.44 -4.50 -9.38
C ARG A 404 -18.67 -5.34 -10.41
N GLN A 405 -18.23 -4.73 -11.50
CA GLN A 405 -17.47 -5.39 -12.57
C GLN A 405 -15.96 -5.32 -12.38
N PHE A 406 -15.47 -4.55 -11.39
CA PHE A 406 -14.04 -4.31 -11.26
C PHE A 406 -13.24 -5.60 -11.03
N HIS A 407 -12.20 -5.82 -11.86
CA HIS A 407 -11.43 -7.07 -11.91
C HIS A 407 -10.67 -7.43 -10.62
N ALA A 408 -10.51 -6.47 -9.71
CA ALA A 408 -9.85 -6.66 -8.42
C ALA A 408 -10.78 -6.25 -7.26
N PRO A 409 -11.74 -7.10 -6.84
CA PRO A 409 -12.77 -6.75 -5.85
C PRO A 409 -12.23 -6.25 -4.52
N ILE A 410 -10.98 -6.62 -4.16
CA ILE A 410 -10.33 -6.13 -2.93
C ILE A 410 -10.20 -4.61 -2.88
N PHE A 411 -10.23 -3.92 -4.02
CA PHE A 411 -10.16 -2.47 -4.11
C PHE A 411 -11.52 -1.78 -4.24
N VAL A 412 -12.61 -2.54 -4.16
CA VAL A 412 -13.97 -2.01 -4.27
C VAL A 412 -14.53 -1.66 -2.91
N SER A 413 -15.13 -0.47 -2.81
CA SER A 413 -15.80 0.01 -1.59
C SER A 413 -17.25 -0.46 -1.54
N GLU A 414 -17.51 -1.58 -0.89
CA GLU A 414 -18.87 -2.09 -0.67
C GLU A 414 -19.80 -1.07 0.02
N PRO A 415 -19.34 -0.27 1.01
CA PRO A 415 -20.18 0.80 1.56
C PRO A 415 -20.58 1.85 0.52
N ALA A 416 -19.66 2.22 -0.38
CA ALA A 416 -19.96 3.17 -1.45
C ALA A 416 -21.02 2.61 -2.41
N LEU A 417 -20.89 1.35 -2.82
CA LEU A 417 -21.87 0.69 -3.68
C LEU A 417 -23.28 0.72 -3.07
N ARG A 418 -23.40 0.36 -1.79
CA ARG A 418 -24.71 0.39 -1.09
C ARG A 418 -25.31 1.78 -1.01
N LEU A 419 -24.52 2.81 -0.77
CA LEU A 419 -25.01 4.19 -0.74
C LEU A 419 -25.47 4.65 -2.12
N ILE A 420 -24.73 4.35 -3.16
CA ILE A 420 -25.08 4.68 -4.56
C ILE A 420 -26.36 3.95 -4.96
N GLU A 421 -26.53 2.68 -4.64
CA GLU A 421 -27.74 1.90 -4.91
C GLU A 421 -28.95 2.47 -4.16
N ALA A 422 -28.78 2.81 -2.87
CA ALA A 422 -29.84 3.43 -2.06
C ALA A 422 -30.25 4.82 -2.58
N ALA A 423 -29.34 5.53 -3.26
CA ALA A 423 -29.62 6.80 -3.93
C ALA A 423 -30.26 6.65 -5.33
N GLY A 424 -30.63 5.45 -5.74
CA GLY A 424 -31.24 5.17 -7.04
C GLY A 424 -30.25 4.94 -8.18
N GLY A 425 -29.01 4.61 -7.85
CA GLY A 425 -28.01 4.23 -8.84
C GLY A 425 -28.39 2.93 -9.56
N ALA A 426 -28.32 2.95 -10.90
CA ALA A 426 -28.57 1.80 -11.77
C ALA A 426 -27.27 1.19 -12.30
N GLU A 427 -27.32 -0.07 -12.72
CA GLU A 427 -26.22 -0.74 -13.42
C GLU A 427 -26.06 -0.30 -14.88
#